data_3fb1920ade6a22bbb180a3a332efe1f0
#
_entry.id   3fb1920ade6a22bbb180a3a332efe1f0
#
_cell.length_a   1.000
_cell.length_b   1.000
_cell.length_c   1.000
_cell.angle_alpha   90.00
_cell.angle_beta   90.00
_cell.angle_gamma   90.00
#
_symmetry.space_group_name_H-M   'P 1'
#
loop_
_entity.id
_entity.type
_entity.pdbx_description
1 polymer ?
#
loop_
_entity_poly.entity_id
_entity_poly.type
_entity_poly.pdbx_seq_one_letter_code
_entity_poly.pdbx_strand_id
1 'polypeptide(L)'
;KKVDEDIQRFSFNTVVSTMMICLNELVDQKCKNKEIFSNFIILLSPYAPHFAEEIWQKMGNTSSLSTVKFPQYKSEYLIENEINYPVSFNGKMRFKVSLPASMSIKDIEGYILKHEKTIHYLSSAEPKRIIIVPKKIINIVI
;
A
#
# COMPACT_ATOMS: atom_id res chain seq x y z
N LYS A 1 -12.13 -0.06 2.07
CA LYS A 1 -12.34 1.36 1.74
C LYS A 1 -12.26 1.59 0.24
N LYS A 2 -11.12 1.37 -0.41
CA LYS A 2 -10.93 1.63 -1.86
C LYS A 2 -11.98 0.92 -2.72
N VAL A 3 -12.25 -0.36 -2.45
CA VAL A 3 -13.27 -1.15 -3.17
C VAL A 3 -14.66 -0.54 -2.99
N ASP A 4 -15.04 -0.16 -1.78
CA ASP A 4 -16.33 0.46 -1.48
C ASP A 4 -16.51 1.80 -2.21
N GLU A 5 -15.50 2.68 -2.15
CA GLU A 5 -15.49 3.96 -2.86
C GLU A 5 -15.58 3.79 -4.38
N ASP A 6 -14.86 2.82 -4.95
CA ASP A 6 -14.85 2.57 -6.39
C ASP A 6 -16.17 1.97 -6.88
N ILE A 7 -16.81 1.10 -6.09
CA ILE A 7 -18.16 0.58 -6.39
C ILE A 7 -19.17 1.73 -6.40
N GLN A 8 -19.16 2.62 -5.41
CA GLN A 8 -20.07 3.77 -5.34
C GLN A 8 -19.90 4.73 -6.53
N ARG A 9 -18.69 4.79 -7.11
CA ARG A 9 -18.39 5.59 -8.30
C ARG A 9 -18.58 4.83 -9.62
N PHE A 10 -19.09 3.60 -9.57
CA PHE A 10 -19.21 2.71 -10.74
C PHE A 10 -17.88 2.42 -11.46
N SER A 11 -16.75 2.56 -10.76
CA SER A 11 -15.40 2.30 -11.27
C SER A 11 -15.01 0.82 -11.10
N PHE A 12 -15.78 -0.09 -11.69
CA PHE A 12 -15.64 -1.53 -11.48
C PHE A 12 -14.28 -2.09 -11.92
N ASN A 13 -13.66 -1.52 -12.94
CA ASN A 13 -12.34 -1.95 -13.42
C ASN A 13 -11.24 -1.70 -12.38
N THR A 14 -11.32 -0.58 -11.65
CA THR A 14 -10.35 -0.24 -10.59
C THR A 14 -10.50 -1.14 -9.38
N VAL A 15 -11.71 -1.63 -9.11
CA VAL A 15 -11.94 -2.64 -8.07
C VAL A 15 -11.17 -3.93 -8.38
N VAL A 16 -11.25 -4.43 -9.62
CA VAL A 16 -10.53 -5.65 -10.02
C VAL A 16 -9.02 -5.48 -9.84
N SER A 17 -8.45 -4.37 -10.32
CA SER A 17 -7.01 -4.10 -10.15
C SER A 17 -6.61 -3.96 -8.67
N THR A 18 -7.45 -3.34 -7.86
CA THR A 18 -7.24 -3.23 -6.41
C THR A 18 -7.24 -4.61 -5.72
N MET A 19 -8.17 -5.50 -6.12
CA MET A 19 -8.19 -6.87 -5.61
C MET A 19 -6.95 -7.66 -6.02
N MET A 20 -6.47 -7.50 -7.26
CA MET A 20 -5.24 -8.17 -7.73
C MET A 20 -4.02 -7.70 -6.94
N ILE A 21 -3.89 -6.41 -6.68
CA ILE A 21 -2.81 -5.85 -5.84
C ILE A 21 -2.88 -6.46 -4.44
N CYS A 22 -4.06 -6.44 -3.81
CA CYS A 22 -4.26 -7.00 -2.48
C CYS A 22 -3.92 -8.50 -2.43
N LEU A 23 -4.34 -9.28 -3.43
CA LEU A 23 -4.04 -10.71 -3.50
C LEU A 23 -2.53 -10.96 -3.61
N ASN A 24 -1.83 -10.20 -4.47
CA ASN A 24 -0.38 -10.32 -4.62
C ASN A 24 0.34 -10.00 -3.29
N GLU A 25 -0.06 -8.94 -2.60
CA GLU A 25 0.50 -8.60 -1.28
C GLU A 25 0.26 -9.71 -0.25
N LEU A 26 -0.95 -10.30 -0.22
CA LEU A 26 -1.25 -11.42 0.69
C LEU A 26 -0.38 -12.65 0.40
N VAL A 27 -0.12 -12.93 -0.88
CA VAL A 27 0.76 -14.04 -1.31
C VAL A 27 2.21 -13.75 -0.93
N ASP A 28 2.71 -12.55 -1.21
CA ASP A 28 4.09 -12.15 -0.91
C ASP A 28 4.38 -12.18 0.59
N GLN A 29 3.42 -11.77 1.40
CA GLN A 29 3.48 -11.82 2.86
C GLN A 29 3.20 -13.21 3.42
N LYS A 30 2.89 -14.21 2.58
CA LYS A 30 2.49 -15.57 3.01
C LYS A 30 1.39 -15.55 4.06
N CYS A 31 0.43 -14.66 3.89
CA CYS A 31 -0.68 -14.47 4.81
C CYS A 31 -1.49 -15.78 4.94
N LYS A 32 -1.79 -16.17 6.19
CA LYS A 32 -2.62 -17.35 6.51
C LYS A 32 -3.84 -16.98 7.38
N ASN A 33 -4.12 -15.70 7.52
CA ASN A 33 -5.20 -15.23 8.38
C ASN A 33 -6.56 -15.46 7.71
N LYS A 34 -7.36 -16.35 8.31
CA LYS A 34 -8.70 -16.73 7.82
C LYS A 34 -9.64 -15.52 7.72
N GLU A 35 -9.60 -14.60 8.67
CA GLU A 35 -10.46 -13.41 8.70
C GLU A 35 -10.19 -12.49 7.50
N ILE A 36 -8.91 -12.27 7.17
CA ILE A 36 -8.51 -11.45 6.02
C ILE A 36 -9.02 -12.09 4.73
N PHE A 37 -8.83 -13.42 4.56
CA PHE A 37 -9.34 -14.13 3.40
C PHE A 37 -10.87 -14.12 3.33
N SER A 38 -11.57 -14.26 4.46
CA SER A 38 -13.03 -14.17 4.50
C SER A 38 -13.50 -12.80 3.97
N ASN A 39 -12.92 -11.72 4.45
CA ASN A 39 -13.23 -10.38 3.97
C ASN A 39 -12.92 -10.21 2.47
N PHE A 40 -11.79 -10.76 2.01
CA PHE A 40 -11.43 -10.72 0.58
C PHE A 40 -12.45 -11.46 -0.29
N ILE A 41 -12.90 -12.66 0.12
CA ILE A 41 -13.89 -13.46 -0.61
C ILE A 41 -15.26 -12.77 -0.64
N ILE A 42 -15.67 -12.11 0.44
CA ILE A 42 -16.90 -11.30 0.45
C ILE A 42 -16.81 -10.16 -0.58
N LEU A 43 -15.66 -9.45 -0.63
CA LEU A 43 -15.43 -8.39 -1.62
C LEU A 43 -15.39 -8.91 -3.07
N LEU A 44 -14.95 -10.15 -3.27
CA LEU A 44 -14.90 -10.80 -4.58
C LEU A 44 -16.26 -11.28 -5.08
N SER A 45 -17.21 -11.56 -4.18
CA SER A 45 -18.49 -12.19 -4.52
C SER A 45 -19.30 -11.47 -5.60
N PRO A 46 -19.36 -10.14 -5.71
CA PRO A 46 -20.08 -9.47 -6.79
C PRO A 46 -19.48 -9.70 -8.19
N TYR A 47 -18.18 -10.04 -8.25
CA TYR A 47 -17.44 -10.23 -9.51
C TYR A 47 -17.36 -11.69 -9.94
N ALA A 48 -17.27 -12.60 -8.99
CA ALA A 48 -17.14 -14.04 -9.23
C ALA A 48 -17.97 -14.84 -8.22
N PRO A 49 -19.32 -14.75 -8.26
CA PRO A 49 -20.20 -15.27 -7.19
C PRO A 49 -20.04 -16.77 -6.96
N HIS A 50 -20.01 -17.58 -8.01
CA HIS A 50 -19.90 -19.04 -7.89
C HIS A 50 -18.54 -19.46 -7.31
N PHE A 51 -17.47 -18.83 -7.77
CA PHE A 51 -16.12 -19.08 -7.28
C PHE A 51 -15.95 -18.66 -5.81
N ALA A 52 -16.48 -17.50 -5.46
CA ALA A 52 -16.44 -16.99 -4.10
C ALA A 52 -17.25 -17.88 -3.14
N GLU A 53 -18.44 -18.35 -3.55
CA GLU A 53 -19.27 -19.27 -2.76
C GLU A 53 -18.57 -20.61 -2.51
N GLU A 54 -17.94 -21.18 -3.53
CA GLU A 54 -17.18 -22.43 -3.43
C GLU A 54 -16.03 -22.31 -2.41
N ILE A 55 -15.25 -21.22 -2.48
CA ILE A 55 -14.18 -20.99 -1.51
C ILE A 55 -14.74 -20.77 -0.12
N TRP A 56 -15.81 -19.99 0.00
CA TRP A 56 -16.48 -19.71 1.27
C TRP A 56 -16.87 -20.99 2.00
N GLN A 57 -17.46 -21.94 1.28
CA GLN A 57 -17.83 -23.25 1.83
C GLN A 57 -16.59 -24.07 2.20
N LYS A 58 -15.55 -24.08 1.34
CA LYS A 58 -14.29 -24.78 1.64
C LYS A 58 -13.57 -24.21 2.87
N MET A 59 -13.79 -22.95 3.19
CA MET A 59 -13.32 -22.34 4.43
C MET A 59 -14.10 -22.78 5.68
N GLY A 60 -15.11 -23.64 5.52
CA GLY A 60 -15.91 -24.22 6.60
C GLY A 60 -17.13 -23.39 7.00
N ASN A 61 -17.55 -22.44 6.16
CA ASN A 61 -18.77 -21.68 6.41
C ASN A 61 -19.99 -22.46 5.89
N THR A 62 -21.08 -22.49 6.66
CA THR A 62 -22.31 -23.23 6.34
C THR A 62 -23.43 -22.36 5.76
N SER A 63 -23.36 -21.05 5.98
CA SER A 63 -24.29 -20.06 5.41
C SER A 63 -23.84 -19.63 4.02
N SER A 64 -24.78 -19.31 3.12
CA SER A 64 -24.45 -18.75 1.82
C SER A 64 -23.79 -17.38 1.96
N LEU A 65 -22.77 -17.14 1.15
CA LEU A 65 -22.04 -15.89 1.07
C LEU A 65 -22.96 -14.70 0.70
N SER A 66 -24.04 -14.96 -0.06
CA SER A 66 -25.02 -13.95 -0.45
C SER A 66 -25.76 -13.30 0.73
N THR A 67 -25.81 -13.98 1.88
CA THR A 67 -26.45 -13.48 3.10
C THR A 67 -25.50 -12.72 4.03
N VAL A 68 -24.20 -12.71 3.71
CA VAL A 68 -23.17 -12.09 4.55
C VAL A 68 -23.12 -10.59 4.28
N LYS A 69 -23.03 -9.80 5.35
CA LYS A 69 -22.89 -8.34 5.22
C LYS A 69 -21.54 -7.98 4.61
N PHE A 70 -21.55 -6.98 3.74
CA PHE A 70 -20.33 -6.43 3.15
C PHE A 70 -19.41 -5.88 4.24
N PRO A 71 -18.09 -6.17 4.19
CA PRO A 71 -17.19 -5.79 5.26
C PRO A 71 -16.99 -4.29 5.32
N GLN A 72 -17.04 -3.74 6.53
CA GLN A 72 -16.75 -2.33 6.76
C GLN A 72 -15.26 -2.17 7.08
N TYR A 73 -14.65 -1.14 6.53
CA TYR A 73 -13.27 -0.82 6.85
C TYR A 73 -13.16 -0.12 8.21
N LYS A 74 -12.08 -0.38 8.91
CA LYS A 74 -11.72 0.32 10.15
C LYS A 74 -10.70 1.40 9.82
N SER A 75 -10.99 2.66 10.19
CA SER A 75 -10.12 3.80 9.90
C SER A 75 -8.74 3.69 10.56
N GLU A 76 -8.64 2.98 11.68
CA GLU A 76 -7.38 2.73 12.38
C GLU A 76 -6.34 1.99 11.52
N TYR A 77 -6.78 1.09 10.62
CA TYR A 77 -5.89 0.37 9.70
C TYR A 77 -5.47 1.19 8.47
N LEU A 78 -6.02 2.39 8.30
CA LEU A 78 -5.66 3.29 7.21
C LEU A 78 -4.57 4.29 7.61
N ILE A 79 -4.14 4.27 8.87
CA ILE A 79 -3.05 5.11 9.35
C ILE A 79 -1.75 4.46 8.90
N GLU A 80 -1.15 5.01 7.85
CA GLU A 80 0.18 4.62 7.43
C GLU A 80 1.19 5.12 8.46
N ASN A 81 1.78 4.19 9.22
CA ASN A 81 2.83 4.52 10.19
C ASN A 81 4.15 4.84 9.49
N GLU A 82 4.36 4.33 8.29
CA GLU A 82 5.56 4.56 7.48
C GLU A 82 5.19 5.05 6.07
N ILE A 83 5.99 5.92 5.54
CA ILE A 83 5.87 6.46 4.18
C ILE A 83 7.10 6.07 3.39
N ASN A 84 6.87 5.44 2.23
CA ASN A 84 7.92 5.10 1.28
C ASN A 84 8.25 6.30 0.40
N TYR A 85 9.39 6.93 0.65
CA TYR A 85 9.88 8.03 -0.16
C TYR A 85 10.80 7.51 -1.28
N PRO A 86 10.48 7.74 -2.56
CA PRO A 86 11.45 7.61 -3.63
C PRO A 86 12.49 8.75 -3.51
N VAL A 87 13.76 8.39 -3.48
CA VAL A 87 14.88 9.34 -3.44
C VAL A 87 15.46 9.47 -4.84
N SER A 88 15.47 10.70 -5.34
CA SER A 88 15.96 11.06 -6.66
C SER A 88 17.18 11.97 -6.55
N PHE A 89 18.08 11.84 -7.52
CA PHE A 89 19.23 12.75 -7.71
C PHE A 89 19.06 13.42 -9.08
N ASN A 90 19.03 14.75 -9.08
CA ASN A 90 18.77 15.53 -10.29
C ASN A 90 17.57 15.01 -11.12
N GLY A 91 16.49 14.63 -10.40
CA GLY A 91 15.25 14.10 -11.00
C GLY A 91 15.25 12.62 -11.36
N LYS A 92 16.39 11.90 -11.29
CA LYS A 92 16.46 10.45 -11.53
C LYS A 92 16.33 9.68 -10.22
N MET A 93 15.27 8.87 -10.08
CA MET A 93 15.07 8.00 -8.92
C MET A 93 16.20 6.96 -8.79
N ARG A 94 16.76 6.80 -7.60
CA ARG A 94 17.86 5.88 -7.32
C ARG A 94 17.48 4.78 -6.33
N PHE A 95 16.79 5.14 -5.26
CA PHE A 95 16.36 4.16 -4.25
C PHE A 95 15.09 4.65 -3.54
N LYS A 96 14.52 3.77 -2.72
CA LYS A 96 13.38 4.10 -1.84
C LYS A 96 13.83 3.97 -0.39
N VAL A 97 13.26 4.81 0.47
CA VAL A 97 13.46 4.75 1.91
C VAL A 97 12.11 4.81 2.62
N SER A 98 11.91 3.93 3.60
CA SER A 98 10.71 3.94 4.46
C SER A 98 11.00 4.79 5.68
N LEU A 99 10.20 5.80 5.92
CA LEU A 99 10.34 6.72 7.05
C LEU A 99 9.02 6.83 7.82
N PRO A 100 9.07 6.99 9.16
CA PRO A 100 7.88 7.22 9.95
C PRO A 100 7.07 8.42 9.46
N ALA A 101 5.74 8.26 9.35
CA ALA A 101 4.85 9.33 8.89
C ALA A 101 4.86 10.57 9.80
N SER A 102 5.28 10.39 11.05
CA SER A 102 5.41 11.46 12.06
C SER A 102 6.71 12.26 11.97
N MET A 103 7.65 11.83 11.10
CA MET A 103 8.97 12.44 11.02
C MET A 103 8.89 13.86 10.42
N SER A 104 9.54 14.82 11.07
CA SER A 104 9.58 16.20 10.56
C SER A 104 10.44 16.31 9.29
N ILE A 105 10.20 17.35 8.47
CA ILE A 105 10.97 17.57 7.23
C ILE A 105 12.47 17.74 7.55
N LYS A 106 12.82 18.40 8.66
CA LYS A 106 14.21 18.59 9.08
C LYS A 106 14.88 17.27 9.47
N ASP A 107 14.14 16.39 10.15
CA ASP A 107 14.64 15.08 10.54
C ASP A 107 14.82 14.16 9.31
N ILE A 108 13.89 14.24 8.35
CA ILE A 108 13.98 13.54 7.07
C ILE A 108 15.24 13.98 6.32
N GLU A 109 15.50 15.28 6.25
CA GLU A 109 16.71 15.85 5.61
C GLU A 109 17.98 15.32 6.27
N GLY A 110 18.05 15.41 7.61
CA GLY A 110 19.18 14.90 8.39
C GLY A 110 19.40 13.38 8.24
N TYR A 111 18.32 12.61 8.17
CA TYR A 111 18.39 11.16 7.96
C TYR A 111 18.91 10.82 6.56
N ILE A 112 18.36 11.48 5.53
CA ILE A 112 18.71 11.21 4.14
C ILE A 112 20.19 11.55 3.86
N LEU A 113 20.70 12.64 4.42
CA LEU A 113 22.12 13.02 4.25
C LEU A 113 23.07 11.98 4.85
N LYS A 114 22.67 11.32 5.94
CA LYS A 114 23.47 10.29 6.62
C LYS A 114 23.27 8.87 6.04
N HIS A 115 22.32 8.70 5.13
CA HIS A 115 22.01 7.39 4.59
C HIS A 115 23.12 6.90 3.65
N GLU A 116 23.60 5.66 3.83
CA GLU A 116 24.73 5.07 3.09
C GLU A 116 24.63 5.25 1.58
N LYS A 117 23.45 4.96 1.01
CA LYS A 117 23.21 5.12 -0.43
C LYS A 117 23.32 6.57 -0.88
N THR A 118 22.90 7.53 -0.05
CA THR A 118 23.03 8.96 -0.37
C THR A 118 24.50 9.35 -0.41
N ILE A 119 25.28 8.96 0.59
CA ILE A 119 26.74 9.22 0.65
C ILE A 119 27.42 8.62 -0.58
N HIS A 120 27.07 7.40 -0.96
CA HIS A 120 27.61 6.74 -2.16
C HIS A 120 27.30 7.53 -3.44
N TYR A 121 26.08 8.04 -3.62
CA TYR A 121 25.69 8.81 -4.81
C TYR A 121 26.21 10.24 -4.81
N LEU A 122 26.47 10.83 -3.67
CA LEU A 122 27.08 12.15 -3.56
C LEU A 122 28.58 12.12 -3.91
N SER A 123 29.26 10.96 -3.73
CA SER A 123 30.69 10.77 -4.10
C SER A 123 31.59 11.93 -3.64
N SER A 124 31.35 12.47 -2.44
CA SER A 124 32.04 13.65 -1.85
C SER A 124 31.57 15.04 -2.35
N ALA A 125 30.54 15.12 -3.20
CA ALA A 125 29.95 16.40 -3.57
C ALA A 125 28.93 16.83 -2.50
N GLU A 126 28.91 18.10 -2.14
CA GLU A 126 27.87 18.65 -1.27
C GLU A 126 26.59 18.91 -2.08
N PRO A 127 25.41 18.52 -1.55
CA PRO A 127 24.16 18.80 -2.23
C PRO A 127 23.87 20.30 -2.24
N LYS A 128 23.59 20.86 -3.41
CA LYS A 128 23.20 22.28 -3.55
C LYS A 128 21.85 22.56 -2.92
N ARG A 129 20.92 21.60 -3.05
CA ARG A 129 19.56 21.74 -2.53
C ARG A 129 18.91 20.37 -2.34
N ILE A 130 18.15 20.23 -1.24
CA ILE A 130 17.28 19.06 -0.99
C ILE A 130 15.85 19.54 -1.04
N ILE A 131 15.05 18.93 -1.90
CA ILE A 131 13.62 19.22 -2.07
C ILE A 131 12.85 18.04 -1.53
N ILE A 132 12.15 18.25 -0.42
CA ILE A 132 11.29 17.24 0.21
C ILE A 132 9.84 17.62 -0.03
N VAL A 133 9.12 16.80 -0.78
CA VAL A 133 7.67 16.91 -0.92
C VAL A 133 7.04 15.89 0.02
N PRO A 134 6.35 16.32 1.10
CA PRO A 134 5.78 15.43 2.09
C PRO A 134 4.90 14.36 1.44
N LYS A 135 5.08 13.11 1.87
CA LYS A 135 4.34 11.93 1.40
C LYS A 135 4.50 11.61 -0.11
N LYS A 136 5.46 12.23 -0.80
CA LYS A 136 5.62 12.02 -2.25
C LYS A 136 7.03 11.64 -2.64
N ILE A 137 7.99 12.56 -2.51
CA ILE A 137 9.34 12.38 -3.09
C ILE A 137 10.37 13.20 -2.34
N ILE A 138 11.61 12.71 -2.36
CA ILE A 138 12.81 13.46 -1.96
C ILE A 138 13.69 13.61 -3.19
N ASN A 139 14.06 14.83 -3.55
CA ASN A 139 14.96 15.10 -4.66
C ASN A 139 16.18 15.88 -4.19
N ILE A 140 17.37 15.30 -4.42
CA ILE A 140 18.66 15.87 -4.07
C ILE A 140 19.25 16.45 -5.35
N VAL A 141 19.56 17.74 -5.32
CA VAL A 141 20.21 18.45 -6.44
C VAL A 141 21.69 18.62 -6.10
N ILE A 142 22.52 18.13 -6.97
CA ILE A 142 23.99 18.18 -6.88
C ILE A 142 24.50 19.30 -7.79
#